data_e2ca3633463a087975dda7b78d6c45d8
#
_entry.id   e2ca3633463a087975dda7b78d6c45d8
#
_cell.length_a   1.000
_cell.length_b   1.000
_cell.length_c   1.000
_cell.angle_alpha   90.00
_cell.angle_beta   90.00
_cell.angle_gamma   90.00
#
_symmetry.space_group_name_H-M   'P 1'
#
loop_
_entity.id
_entity.type
_entity.pdbx_description
1 polymer ?
#
loop_
_entity_poly.entity_id
_entity_poly.type
_entity_poly.pdbx_seq_one_letter_code
_entity_poly.pdbx_strand_id
1 'polypeptide(L)'
;MDENRSTVVERIRHIISNTIKISMEHIDANFSPGTTKNWDSSRHLDLVFALEEEFSIQFTDTEMVELVSVEIMAEIVQRALAR
;
A
#
# COMPACT_ATOMS: atom_id res chain seq x y z
N MET A 1 -17.74 -8.10 4.25
CA MET A 1 -17.27 -7.80 5.61
C MET A 1 -16.11 -6.83 5.56
N ASP A 2 -16.20 -5.77 6.33
CA ASP A 2 -15.14 -4.76 6.33
C ASP A 2 -13.93 -5.25 7.10
N GLU A 3 -12.76 -4.99 6.54
CA GLU A 3 -11.51 -5.29 7.23
C GLU A 3 -11.18 -4.13 8.15
N ASN A 4 -10.71 -4.45 9.36
CA ASN A 4 -10.30 -3.40 10.28
C ASN A 4 -8.94 -2.84 9.86
N ARG A 5 -8.60 -1.68 10.42
CA ARG A 5 -7.37 -0.96 10.06
C ARG A 5 -6.12 -1.82 10.32
N SER A 6 -6.07 -2.55 11.43
CA SER A 6 -4.91 -3.39 11.76
C SER A 6 -4.65 -4.46 10.72
N THR A 7 -5.72 -5.14 10.27
CA THR A 7 -5.60 -6.18 9.27
C THR A 7 -5.15 -5.60 7.93
N VAL A 8 -5.73 -4.46 7.55
CA VAL A 8 -5.37 -3.78 6.30
C VAL A 8 -3.91 -3.36 6.33
N VAL A 9 -3.46 -2.75 7.42
CA VAL A 9 -2.06 -2.33 7.57
C VAL A 9 -1.13 -3.52 7.44
N GLU A 10 -1.45 -4.63 8.09
CA GLU A 10 -0.60 -5.81 8.05
C GLU A 10 -0.49 -6.38 6.64
N ARG A 11 -1.60 -6.44 5.93
CA ARG A 11 -1.61 -6.92 4.54
C ARG A 11 -0.80 -5.99 3.63
N ILE A 12 -0.91 -4.69 3.84
CA ILE A 12 -0.13 -3.71 3.07
C ILE A 12 1.36 -3.89 3.33
N ARG A 13 1.75 -4.10 4.58
CA ARG A 13 3.15 -4.32 4.94
C ARG A 13 3.72 -5.53 4.21
N HIS A 14 2.97 -6.62 4.15
CA HIS A 14 3.39 -7.82 3.42
C HIS A 14 3.56 -7.54 1.93
N ILE A 15 2.64 -6.80 1.35
CA ILE A 15 2.71 -6.45 -0.07
C ILE A 15 3.96 -5.61 -0.36
N ILE A 16 4.22 -4.63 0.47
CA ILE A 16 5.41 -3.78 0.31
C ILE A 16 6.68 -4.62 0.43
N SER A 17 6.73 -5.47 1.45
CA SER A 17 7.88 -6.35 1.68
C SER A 17 8.18 -7.20 0.46
N ASN A 18 7.14 -7.77 -0.14
CA ASN A 18 7.29 -8.60 -1.34
C ASN A 18 7.66 -7.79 -2.58
N THR A 19 7.14 -6.58 -2.69
CA THR A 19 7.34 -5.75 -3.88
C THR A 19 8.74 -5.13 -3.92
N ILE A 20 9.22 -4.62 -2.79
CA ILE A 20 10.50 -3.92 -2.74
C ILE A 20 11.60 -4.70 -2.01
N LYS A 21 11.29 -5.92 -1.57
CA LYS A 21 12.26 -6.84 -0.97
C LYS A 21 12.91 -6.28 0.28
N ILE A 22 12.10 -5.68 1.15
CA ILE A 22 12.54 -5.18 2.46
C ILE A 22 11.89 -6.04 3.53
N SER A 23 12.64 -6.33 4.60
CA SER A 23 12.13 -7.11 5.72
C SER A 23 10.95 -6.41 6.38
N MET A 24 9.96 -7.19 6.79
CA MET A 24 8.75 -6.68 7.46
C MET A 24 9.06 -5.82 8.69
N GLU A 25 10.14 -6.13 9.39
CA GLU A 25 10.49 -5.39 10.61
C GLU A 25 10.88 -3.92 10.32
N HIS A 26 11.19 -3.60 9.08
CA HIS A 26 11.53 -2.24 8.67
C HIS A 26 10.34 -1.47 8.11
N ILE A 27 9.17 -2.10 8.07
CA ILE A 27 7.98 -1.53 7.45
C ILE A 27 6.89 -1.35 8.52
N ASP A 28 6.87 -0.18 9.15
CA ASP A 28 5.81 0.15 10.12
C ASP A 28 4.73 1.03 9.47
N ALA A 29 3.79 1.50 10.28
CA ALA A 29 2.67 2.30 9.77
C ALA A 29 3.13 3.63 9.17
N ASN A 30 4.26 4.13 9.58
CA ASN A 30 4.81 5.40 9.09
C ASN A 30 5.74 5.22 7.89
N PHE A 31 5.97 3.98 7.48
CA PHE A 31 6.88 3.69 6.38
C PHE A 31 6.38 4.35 5.08
N SER A 32 7.29 5.00 4.37
CA SER A 32 7.00 5.64 3.09
C SER A 32 7.93 5.05 2.02
N PRO A 33 7.38 4.22 1.11
CA PRO A 33 8.23 3.57 0.09
C PRO A 33 9.08 4.56 -0.71
N GLY A 34 8.55 5.74 -0.99
CA GLY A 34 9.27 6.74 -1.79
C GLY A 34 10.56 7.23 -1.17
N THR A 35 10.80 6.96 0.13
CA THR A 35 12.05 7.32 0.78
C THR A 35 13.11 6.23 0.65
N THR A 36 12.76 5.08 0.08
CA THR A 36 13.71 4.00 -0.08
C THR A 36 14.59 4.23 -1.30
N LYS A 37 15.80 3.72 -1.21
CA LYS A 37 16.73 3.76 -2.32
C LYS A 37 16.17 2.96 -3.50
N ASN A 38 16.35 3.47 -4.69
CA ASN A 38 15.92 2.82 -5.93
C ASN A 38 14.41 2.79 -6.15
N TRP A 39 13.65 3.59 -5.40
CA TRP A 39 12.22 3.73 -5.64
C TRP A 39 11.99 4.60 -6.87
N ASP A 40 11.12 4.17 -7.78
CA ASP A 40 10.76 4.92 -8.98
C ASP A 40 9.30 4.68 -9.35
N SER A 41 8.87 5.28 -10.45
CA SER A 41 7.47 5.16 -10.91
C SER A 41 7.07 3.72 -11.18
N SER A 42 8.00 2.95 -11.72
CA SER A 42 7.76 1.54 -12.05
C SER A 42 7.42 0.74 -10.80
N ARG A 43 8.21 0.93 -9.75
CA ARG A 43 7.95 0.26 -8.47
C ARG A 43 6.68 0.74 -7.82
N HIS A 44 6.39 2.03 -7.96
CA HIS A 44 5.15 2.58 -7.43
C HIS A 44 3.94 1.94 -8.12
N LEU A 45 3.98 1.78 -9.44
CA LEU A 45 2.91 1.14 -10.18
C LEU A 45 2.77 -0.34 -9.81
N ASP A 46 3.89 -1.03 -9.60
CA ASP A 46 3.86 -2.41 -9.14
C ASP A 46 3.13 -2.51 -7.80
N LEU A 47 3.41 -1.59 -6.90
CA LEU A 47 2.74 -1.55 -5.60
C LEU A 47 1.25 -1.26 -5.76
N VAL A 48 0.88 -0.29 -6.59
CA VAL A 48 -0.51 0.06 -6.84
C VAL A 48 -1.28 -1.16 -7.34
N PHE A 49 -0.74 -1.85 -8.34
CA PHE A 49 -1.41 -3.02 -8.91
C PHE A 49 -1.49 -4.16 -7.91
N ALA A 50 -0.45 -4.35 -7.10
CA ALA A 50 -0.47 -5.39 -6.08
C ALA A 50 -1.55 -5.12 -5.03
N LEU A 51 -1.73 -3.87 -4.64
CA LEU A 51 -2.77 -3.48 -3.69
C LEU A 51 -4.15 -3.68 -4.29
N GLU A 52 -4.34 -3.30 -5.54
CA GLU A 52 -5.63 -3.48 -6.22
C GLU A 52 -6.00 -4.95 -6.30
N GLU A 53 -5.04 -5.79 -6.62
CA GLU A 53 -5.28 -7.21 -6.74
C GLU A 53 -5.56 -7.85 -5.38
N GLU A 54 -4.76 -7.49 -4.39
CA GLU A 54 -4.90 -8.07 -3.04
C GLU A 54 -6.27 -7.77 -2.42
N PHE A 55 -6.77 -6.56 -2.61
CA PHE A 55 -8.02 -6.13 -1.98
C PHE A 55 -9.20 -6.13 -2.93
N SER A 56 -9.00 -6.49 -4.19
CA SER A 56 -10.03 -6.49 -5.23
C SER A 56 -10.70 -5.12 -5.36
N ILE A 57 -9.89 -4.09 -5.44
CA ILE A 57 -10.34 -2.70 -5.56
C ILE A 57 -9.68 -2.03 -6.74
N GLN A 58 -10.16 -0.84 -7.08
CA GLN A 58 -9.52 0.02 -8.07
C GLN A 58 -9.35 1.41 -7.48
N PHE A 59 -8.13 1.95 -7.64
CA PHE A 59 -7.85 3.33 -7.21
C PHE A 59 -8.12 4.30 -8.35
N THR A 60 -8.54 5.51 -8.00
CA THR A 60 -8.58 6.59 -8.98
C THR A 60 -7.17 7.10 -9.23
N ASP A 61 -7.00 7.88 -10.31
CA ASP A 61 -5.69 8.46 -10.61
C ASP A 61 -5.17 9.31 -9.46
N THR A 62 -6.07 10.07 -8.83
CA THR A 62 -5.70 10.89 -7.67
C THR A 62 -5.23 10.02 -6.50
N GLU A 63 -5.95 8.93 -6.24
CA GLU A 63 -5.58 8.01 -5.16
C GLU A 63 -4.23 7.37 -5.39
N MET A 64 -3.94 7.03 -6.64
CA MET A 64 -2.64 6.41 -6.97
C MET A 64 -1.45 7.27 -6.55
N VAL A 65 -1.56 8.59 -6.74
CA VAL A 65 -0.47 9.48 -6.35
C VAL A 65 -0.45 9.80 -4.87
N GLU A 66 -1.54 9.53 -4.16
CA GLU A 66 -1.64 9.76 -2.73
C GLU A 66 -1.13 8.61 -1.87
N LEU A 67 -0.77 7.48 -2.48
CA LEU A 67 -0.33 6.28 -1.75
C LEU A 67 1.14 6.45 -1.31
N VAL A 68 1.39 7.30 -0.33
CA VAL A 68 2.75 7.70 0.04
C VAL A 68 3.26 7.05 1.32
N SER A 69 2.39 6.60 2.22
CA SER A 69 2.81 5.89 3.43
C SER A 69 1.87 4.74 3.70
N VAL A 70 2.31 3.79 4.54
CA VAL A 70 1.47 2.64 4.88
C VAL A 70 0.16 3.10 5.50
N GLU A 71 0.21 4.07 6.40
CA GLU A 71 -1.00 4.56 7.06
C GLU A 71 -1.97 5.19 6.08
N ILE A 72 -1.47 6.01 5.15
CA ILE A 72 -2.31 6.63 4.13
C ILE A 72 -2.85 5.58 3.17
N MET A 73 -2.03 4.59 2.81
CA MET A 73 -2.48 3.48 1.97
C MET A 73 -3.64 2.75 2.62
N ALA A 74 -3.54 2.49 3.93
CA ALA A 74 -4.61 1.80 4.66
C ALA A 74 -5.91 2.61 4.62
N GLU A 75 -5.82 3.92 4.81
CA GLU A 75 -7.00 4.77 4.75
C GLU A 75 -7.65 4.74 3.37
N ILE A 76 -6.85 4.84 2.32
CA ILE A 76 -7.38 4.85 0.96
C ILE A 76 -7.95 3.47 0.60
N VAL A 77 -7.29 2.39 1.00
CA VAL A 77 -7.80 1.04 0.78
C VAL A 77 -9.16 0.85 1.46
N GLN A 78 -9.27 1.28 2.72
CA GLN A 78 -10.54 1.15 3.43
C GLN A 78 -11.65 1.96 2.78
N ARG A 79 -11.33 3.14 2.28
CA ARG A 79 -12.27 3.96 1.54
C ARG A 79 -12.74 3.24 0.27
N ALA A 80 -11.81 2.66 -0.47
CA ALA A 80 -12.13 1.94 -1.70
C ALA A 80 -12.96 0.69 -1.41
N LEU A 81 -12.69 0.00 -0.32
CA LEU A 81 -13.47 -1.18 0.07
C LEU A 81 -14.91 -0.83 0.42
N ALA A 82 -15.15 0.37 0.87
CA ALA A 82 -16.47 0.81 1.31
C ALA A 82 -17.36 1.33 0.18
N ARG A 83 -16.80 1.60 -1.00
CA ARG A 83 -17.60 2.15 -2.10
C ARG A 83 -18.10 1.11 -3.09
#